data_4f19fa17c3ff6c927c84c4c170e0ef97
#
_entry.id   4f19fa17c3ff6c927c84c4c170e0ef97
#
_cell.length_a   1.000
_cell.length_b   1.000
_cell.length_c   1.000
_cell.angle_alpha   90.00
_cell.angle_beta   90.00
_cell.angle_gamma   90.00
#
_symmetry.space_group_name_H-M   'P 1'
#
loop_
_entity.id
_entity.type
_entity.pdbx_description
1 polymer ?
#
loop_
_entity_poly.entity_id
_entity_poly.type
_entity_poly.pdbx_seq_one_letter_code
_entity_poly.pdbx_strand_id
1 'polypeptide(L)'
;MIMITMMWSEKYRPKTVQEMVGNEDARLVAIKWLAGWVSGSRPILLVGPPGTGKTTLAHTLARQLDYDVIEMNASDIRNKEALQARITPIFQNTANLMGKKIMLFLDEVDGISGREDTGGLDTLLNLIKEPTVPVIMAANKKSLKIMKLAKACKIVEFSPVPPRLLLLFLDHVLQTEGVKLGSDDKVSVINNSRGDIRSLLNSAQSRVAGYSTVSNKDMVDVDIADAINGYFNADTLGQAMQFIIRADASYPDPRYRLISPEERRKDMLAALFSSIVSSEMEQHDLASLLDVLSRADMIVGRANASRQWHLLKYVNSLIATGLYKKSRQKDIKYHQYSMPWPVMGPIFARSQSTKKILDELGLTLHISRSSAGLFVLPYFIRAMIDEKIDPEEFAIDNFQDESIGESIAKEIEKAKRKWMIG
;
A
#
# COMPACT_ATOMS: atom_id res chain seq x y z
N MET A 1 10.87 16.72 -33.77
CA MET A 1 10.28 17.59 -32.71
C MET A 1 9.14 16.80 -32.10
N ILE A 2 9.37 16.11 -30.98
CA ILE A 2 8.37 15.31 -30.30
C ILE A 2 7.40 16.31 -29.65
N MET A 3 6.23 16.50 -30.25
CA MET A 3 5.13 17.19 -29.57
C MET A 3 4.85 16.40 -28.30
N ILE A 4 5.04 17.00 -27.15
CA ILE A 4 4.57 16.46 -25.86
C ILE A 4 3.04 16.55 -25.91
N THR A 5 2.40 15.50 -26.41
CA THR A 5 0.95 15.37 -26.40
C THR A 5 0.50 15.26 -24.94
N MET A 6 -0.31 16.21 -24.51
CA MET A 6 -0.92 16.22 -23.18
C MET A 6 -1.62 14.86 -22.92
N MET A 7 -1.44 14.29 -21.73
CA MET A 7 -2.11 13.03 -21.39
C MET A 7 -3.61 13.17 -21.44
N TRP A 8 -4.29 12.21 -22.06
CA TRP A 8 -5.76 12.24 -22.18
C TRP A 8 -6.45 12.27 -20.82
N SER A 9 -5.87 11.63 -19.80
CA SER A 9 -6.38 11.69 -18.42
C SER A 9 -6.42 13.10 -17.83
N GLU A 10 -5.58 14.03 -18.32
CA GLU A 10 -5.61 15.44 -17.92
C GLU A 10 -6.40 16.31 -18.92
N LYS A 11 -6.27 16.03 -20.22
CA LYS A 11 -7.00 16.76 -21.28
C LYS A 11 -8.52 16.63 -21.13
N TYR A 12 -9.00 15.43 -20.80
CA TYR A 12 -10.42 15.10 -20.62
C TYR A 12 -10.86 15.11 -19.16
N ARG A 13 -10.10 15.78 -18.28
CA ARG A 13 -10.51 15.95 -16.89
C ARG A 13 -11.75 16.84 -16.82
N PRO A 14 -12.86 16.36 -16.23
CA PRO A 14 -14.12 17.13 -16.17
C PRO A 14 -13.91 18.50 -15.52
N LYS A 15 -14.51 19.53 -16.12
CA LYS A 15 -14.52 20.89 -15.60
C LYS A 15 -15.77 21.20 -14.79
N THR A 16 -16.86 20.49 -15.07
CA THR A 16 -18.14 20.60 -14.37
C THR A 16 -18.57 19.23 -13.86
N VAL A 17 -19.48 19.20 -12.88
CA VAL A 17 -19.99 17.94 -12.33
C VAL A 17 -20.82 17.18 -13.37
N GLN A 18 -21.44 17.88 -14.32
CA GLN A 18 -22.22 17.28 -15.39
C GLN A 18 -21.37 16.50 -16.40
N GLU A 19 -20.13 16.93 -16.64
CA GLU A 19 -19.19 16.24 -17.54
C GLU A 19 -18.63 14.93 -16.94
N MET A 20 -18.84 14.70 -15.65
CA MET A 20 -18.34 13.50 -15.00
C MET A 20 -19.14 12.27 -15.44
N VAL A 21 -18.44 11.16 -15.66
CA VAL A 21 -19.04 9.88 -16.09
C VAL A 21 -19.28 8.96 -14.91
N GLY A 22 -20.50 8.46 -14.77
CA GLY A 22 -20.90 7.53 -13.70
C GLY A 22 -21.10 8.19 -12.33
N ASN A 23 -21.45 7.38 -11.34
CA ASN A 23 -21.64 7.77 -9.94
C ASN A 23 -22.60 8.97 -9.75
N GLU A 24 -23.72 9.02 -10.48
CA GLU A 24 -24.65 10.15 -10.47
C GLU A 24 -25.25 10.42 -9.10
N ASP A 25 -25.70 9.38 -8.41
CA ASP A 25 -26.26 9.50 -7.05
C ASP A 25 -25.23 10.09 -6.08
N ALA A 26 -23.98 9.62 -6.14
CA ALA A 26 -22.88 10.13 -5.33
C ALA A 26 -22.64 11.63 -5.58
N ARG A 27 -22.65 12.04 -6.85
CA ARG A 27 -22.48 13.44 -7.26
C ARG A 27 -23.63 14.31 -6.75
N LEU A 28 -24.88 13.86 -6.89
CA LEU A 28 -26.07 14.58 -6.41
C LEU A 28 -26.08 14.75 -4.89
N VAL A 29 -25.67 13.71 -4.14
CA VAL A 29 -25.55 13.78 -2.70
C VAL A 29 -24.50 14.81 -2.28
N ALA A 30 -23.35 14.84 -2.96
CA ALA A 30 -22.26 15.77 -2.67
C ALA A 30 -22.61 17.23 -3.03
N ILE A 31 -23.30 17.46 -4.17
CA ILE A 31 -23.83 18.78 -4.55
C ILE A 31 -24.79 19.31 -3.49
N LYS A 32 -25.79 18.52 -3.11
CA LYS A 32 -26.80 18.91 -2.10
C LYS A 32 -26.14 19.19 -0.75
N TRP A 33 -25.13 18.39 -0.38
CA TRP A 33 -24.42 18.59 0.87
C TRP A 33 -23.64 19.91 0.88
N LEU A 34 -22.87 20.22 -0.18
CA LEU A 34 -22.07 21.46 -0.21
C LEU A 34 -22.96 22.70 -0.38
N ALA A 35 -24.02 22.62 -1.18
CA ALA A 35 -24.99 23.73 -1.34
C ALA A 35 -25.73 24.09 -0.06
N GLY A 36 -26.02 23.09 0.79
CA GLY A 36 -26.69 23.28 2.08
C GLY A 36 -25.71 23.33 3.28
N TRP A 37 -24.40 23.47 3.03
CA TRP A 37 -23.43 23.40 4.11
C TRP A 37 -23.48 24.65 5.03
N VAL A 38 -23.45 24.41 6.32
CA VAL A 38 -23.33 25.43 7.37
C VAL A 38 -22.20 25.03 8.34
N SER A 39 -21.64 26.01 9.06
CA SER A 39 -20.59 25.75 10.06
C SER A 39 -21.05 24.68 11.05
N GLY A 40 -20.17 23.72 11.37
CA GLY A 40 -20.50 22.56 12.20
C GLY A 40 -21.19 21.40 11.46
N SER A 41 -21.50 21.53 10.17
CA SER A 41 -22.04 20.41 9.39
C SER A 41 -21.04 19.26 9.31
N ARG A 42 -21.55 18.02 9.38
CA ARG A 42 -20.70 16.81 9.26
C ARG A 42 -19.92 16.82 7.95
N PRO A 43 -18.62 16.52 7.98
CA PRO A 43 -17.81 16.32 6.78
C PRO A 43 -18.37 15.24 5.87
N ILE A 44 -18.02 15.27 4.59
CA ILE A 44 -18.33 14.21 3.63
C ILE A 44 -17.10 13.32 3.42
N LEU A 45 -17.30 12.01 3.39
CA LEU A 45 -16.27 11.02 3.11
C LEU A 45 -16.62 10.27 1.83
N LEU A 46 -15.84 10.50 0.77
CA LEU A 46 -15.96 9.82 -0.51
C LEU A 46 -15.16 8.51 -0.45
N VAL A 47 -15.83 7.36 -0.60
CA VAL A 47 -15.18 6.04 -0.50
C VAL A 47 -15.40 5.27 -1.79
N GLY A 48 -14.34 4.72 -2.38
CA GLY A 48 -14.46 3.88 -3.58
C GLY A 48 -13.13 3.67 -4.29
N PRO A 49 -13.08 2.82 -5.33
CA PRO A 49 -11.85 2.49 -6.04
C PRO A 49 -11.13 3.72 -6.61
N PRO A 50 -9.81 3.62 -6.88
CA PRO A 50 -9.08 4.68 -7.57
C PRO A 50 -9.66 4.93 -8.96
N GLY A 51 -9.43 6.14 -9.51
CA GLY A 51 -9.84 6.52 -10.87
C GLY A 51 -11.35 6.64 -11.11
N THR A 52 -12.19 6.56 -10.07
CA THR A 52 -13.66 6.71 -10.18
C THR A 52 -14.15 8.16 -10.08
N GLY A 53 -13.24 9.13 -9.92
CA GLY A 53 -13.55 10.56 -9.96
C GLY A 53 -13.73 11.25 -8.61
N LYS A 54 -13.34 10.66 -7.48
CA LYS A 54 -13.47 11.28 -6.13
C LYS A 54 -12.78 12.66 -6.03
N THR A 55 -11.49 12.70 -6.35
CA THR A 55 -10.70 13.95 -6.37
C THR A 55 -11.27 14.96 -7.38
N THR A 56 -11.64 14.47 -8.57
CA THR A 56 -12.28 15.32 -9.60
C THR A 56 -13.58 15.93 -9.11
N LEU A 57 -14.42 15.15 -8.40
CA LEU A 57 -15.67 15.67 -7.84
C LEU A 57 -15.41 16.79 -6.83
N ALA A 58 -14.45 16.65 -5.91
CA ALA A 58 -14.12 17.69 -4.94
C ALA A 58 -13.75 19.01 -5.63
N HIS A 59 -12.89 18.97 -6.63
CA HIS A 59 -12.48 20.17 -7.39
C HIS A 59 -13.60 20.77 -8.24
N THR A 60 -14.41 19.94 -8.92
CA THR A 60 -15.51 20.43 -9.76
C THR A 60 -16.61 21.06 -8.91
N LEU A 61 -16.94 20.47 -7.76
CA LEU A 61 -17.90 21.03 -6.81
C LEU A 61 -17.46 22.38 -6.27
N ALA A 62 -16.20 22.46 -5.82
CA ALA A 62 -15.66 23.72 -5.30
C ALA A 62 -15.71 24.83 -6.36
N ARG A 63 -15.30 24.53 -7.59
CA ARG A 63 -15.36 25.48 -8.70
C ARG A 63 -16.79 25.93 -8.99
N GLN A 64 -17.73 25.00 -9.00
CA GLN A 64 -19.13 25.28 -9.32
C GLN A 64 -19.83 26.13 -8.25
N LEU A 65 -19.43 25.99 -6.98
CA LEU A 65 -20.03 26.69 -5.85
C LEU A 65 -19.13 27.79 -5.30
N ASP A 66 -18.12 28.19 -6.08
CA ASP A 66 -17.19 29.30 -5.82
C ASP A 66 -16.41 29.17 -4.50
N TYR A 67 -15.90 27.97 -4.22
CA TYR A 67 -14.98 27.72 -3.14
C TYR A 67 -13.52 27.68 -3.63
N ASP A 68 -12.60 28.15 -2.79
CA ASP A 68 -11.17 27.94 -2.94
C ASP A 68 -10.78 26.65 -2.21
N VAL A 69 -10.11 25.71 -2.93
CA VAL A 69 -9.78 24.38 -2.40
C VAL A 69 -8.39 24.38 -1.83
N ILE A 70 -8.29 24.08 -0.54
CA ILE A 70 -7.03 23.69 0.07
C ILE A 70 -6.95 22.18 0.05
N GLU A 71 -6.16 21.65 -0.86
CA GLU A 71 -5.93 20.22 -1.01
C GLU A 71 -4.72 19.76 -0.21
N MET A 72 -4.88 18.67 0.51
CA MET A 72 -3.80 17.99 1.23
C MET A 72 -3.88 16.49 0.99
N ASN A 73 -2.75 15.87 0.69
CA ASN A 73 -2.63 14.42 0.73
C ASN A 73 -2.42 13.99 2.18
N ALA A 74 -3.39 13.28 2.73
CA ALA A 74 -3.38 12.84 4.12
C ALA A 74 -2.29 11.78 4.38
N SER A 75 -1.81 11.10 3.35
CA SER A 75 -0.69 10.13 3.45
C SER A 75 0.66 10.81 3.74
N ASP A 76 0.79 12.10 3.41
CA ASP A 76 2.02 12.88 3.66
C ASP A 76 2.07 13.45 5.08
N ILE A 77 0.95 13.43 5.80
CA ILE A 77 0.80 14.04 7.12
C ILE A 77 0.41 12.94 8.12
N ARG A 78 1.40 12.26 8.70
CA ARG A 78 1.17 11.07 9.53
C ARG A 78 1.18 11.34 11.03
N ASN A 79 1.78 12.43 11.49
CA ASN A 79 1.88 12.75 12.91
C ASN A 79 0.86 13.81 13.35
N LYS A 80 0.54 13.78 14.64
CA LYS A 80 -0.44 14.65 15.30
C LYS A 80 -0.10 16.14 15.13
N GLU A 81 1.16 16.50 15.36
CA GLU A 81 1.63 17.89 15.34
C GLU A 81 1.52 18.50 13.94
N ALA A 82 1.90 17.72 12.89
CA ALA A 82 1.81 18.19 11.52
C ALA A 82 0.35 18.36 11.04
N LEU A 83 -0.57 17.46 11.48
CA LEU A 83 -2.00 17.60 11.21
C LEU A 83 -2.55 18.87 11.87
N GLN A 84 -2.28 19.08 13.15
CA GLN A 84 -2.72 20.28 13.86
C GLN A 84 -2.16 21.56 13.25
N ALA A 85 -0.85 21.61 12.99
CA ALA A 85 -0.19 22.79 12.43
C ALA A 85 -0.75 23.19 11.05
N ARG A 86 -1.21 22.21 10.23
CA ARG A 86 -1.73 22.49 8.89
C ARG A 86 -3.23 22.73 8.84
N ILE A 87 -4.04 21.99 9.62
CA ILE A 87 -5.51 22.06 9.56
C ILE A 87 -6.06 23.19 10.44
N THR A 88 -5.48 23.42 11.63
CA THR A 88 -5.99 24.46 12.56
C THR A 88 -6.04 25.85 11.93
N PRO A 89 -5.02 26.34 11.19
CA PRO A 89 -5.10 27.65 10.54
C PRO A 89 -6.21 27.76 9.50
N ILE A 90 -6.57 26.66 8.82
CA ILE A 90 -7.66 26.62 7.84
C ILE A 90 -9.00 26.81 8.54
N PHE A 91 -9.19 26.19 9.70
CA PHE A 91 -10.42 26.33 10.47
C PHE A 91 -10.54 27.69 11.18
N GLN A 92 -9.43 28.42 11.35
CA GLN A 92 -9.44 29.80 11.86
C GLN A 92 -9.80 30.83 10.78
N ASN A 93 -9.61 30.49 9.49
CA ASN A 93 -9.83 31.38 8.36
C ASN A 93 -10.87 30.78 7.41
N THR A 94 -12.08 31.34 7.39
CA THR A 94 -13.18 30.84 6.55
C THR A 94 -13.13 31.32 5.10
N ALA A 95 -12.26 32.27 4.80
CA ALA A 95 -12.06 32.83 3.47
C ALA A 95 -10.57 33.09 3.20
N ASN A 96 -10.20 33.08 1.92
CA ASN A 96 -8.85 33.45 1.47
C ASN A 96 -8.67 34.99 1.44
N LEU A 97 -7.46 35.43 1.09
CA LEU A 97 -7.12 36.87 1.01
C LEU A 97 -7.98 37.67 0.01
N MET A 98 -8.63 37.01 -0.93
CA MET A 98 -9.54 37.59 -1.91
C MET A 98 -11.01 37.54 -1.46
N GLY A 99 -11.29 37.10 -0.24
CA GLY A 99 -12.65 36.96 0.30
C GLY A 99 -13.42 35.72 -0.20
N LYS A 100 -12.78 34.81 -0.95
CA LYS A 100 -13.39 33.60 -1.45
C LYS A 100 -13.46 32.56 -0.34
N LYS A 101 -14.62 31.90 -0.20
CA LYS A 101 -14.83 30.84 0.81
C LYS A 101 -13.84 29.68 0.61
N ILE A 102 -13.31 29.16 1.69
CA ILE A 102 -12.35 28.03 1.69
C ILE A 102 -13.10 26.72 1.86
N MET A 103 -12.63 25.67 1.18
CA MET A 103 -13.02 24.27 1.38
C MET A 103 -11.76 23.43 1.58
N LEU A 104 -11.74 22.58 2.60
CA LEU A 104 -10.65 21.63 2.84
C LEU A 104 -10.94 20.31 2.13
N PHE A 105 -9.98 19.87 1.30
CA PHE A 105 -10.01 18.54 0.69
C PHE A 105 -8.82 17.72 1.19
N LEU A 106 -9.13 16.57 1.83
CA LEU A 106 -8.14 15.60 2.30
C LEU A 106 -8.21 14.35 1.43
N ASP A 107 -7.24 14.18 0.55
CA ASP A 107 -7.13 12.99 -0.30
C ASP A 107 -6.36 11.87 0.41
N GLU A 108 -6.64 10.62 0.04
CA GLU A 108 -5.99 9.41 0.53
C GLU A 108 -5.95 9.27 2.07
N VAL A 109 -7.08 9.59 2.75
CA VAL A 109 -7.15 9.51 4.22
C VAL A 109 -6.95 8.09 4.77
N ASP A 110 -7.05 7.06 3.94
CA ASP A 110 -6.67 5.69 4.26
C ASP A 110 -5.15 5.54 4.46
N GLY A 111 -4.33 6.46 3.95
CA GLY A 111 -2.88 6.52 4.16
C GLY A 111 -2.46 6.95 5.57
N ILE A 112 -3.31 7.65 6.34
CA ILE A 112 -3.05 8.02 7.75
C ILE A 112 -2.91 6.78 8.65
N SER A 113 -3.30 5.62 8.15
CA SER A 113 -3.50 4.39 8.93
C SER A 113 -2.27 3.47 9.01
N GLY A 114 -1.04 3.95 8.82
CA GLY A 114 0.19 3.15 8.93
C GLY A 114 0.46 2.58 10.34
N ARG A 115 1.36 1.58 10.44
CA ARG A 115 1.79 0.99 11.72
C ARG A 115 2.52 1.97 12.65
N GLU A 116 2.93 3.11 12.13
CA GLU A 116 3.66 4.18 12.83
C GLU A 116 2.74 5.38 13.19
N ASP A 117 1.41 5.20 13.14
CA ASP A 117 0.46 6.26 13.39
C ASP A 117 0.36 6.56 14.89
N THR A 118 1.07 7.59 15.33
CA THR A 118 1.04 8.12 16.69
C THR A 118 -0.14 9.08 16.90
N GLY A 119 -1.39 8.58 16.74
CA GLY A 119 -2.61 9.35 17.08
C GLY A 119 -3.12 10.31 16.01
N GLY A 120 -2.64 10.23 14.77
CA GLY A 120 -3.07 11.10 13.66
C GLY A 120 -4.57 10.99 13.37
N LEU A 121 -5.13 9.78 13.36
CA LEU A 121 -6.56 9.54 13.12
C LEU A 121 -7.44 10.16 14.22
N ASP A 122 -7.09 9.97 15.48
CA ASP A 122 -7.86 10.51 16.59
C ASP A 122 -7.79 12.04 16.63
N THR A 123 -6.64 12.60 16.25
CA THR A 123 -6.46 14.05 16.07
C THR A 123 -7.33 14.58 14.94
N LEU A 124 -7.33 13.91 13.79
CA LEU A 124 -8.21 14.28 12.67
C LEU A 124 -9.68 14.23 13.09
N LEU A 125 -10.11 13.16 13.76
CA LEU A 125 -11.48 13.02 14.28
C LEU A 125 -11.86 14.17 15.20
N ASN A 126 -10.96 14.63 16.07
CA ASN A 126 -11.21 15.76 16.96
C ASN A 126 -11.32 17.09 16.20
N LEU A 127 -10.45 17.31 15.21
CA LEU A 127 -10.45 18.53 14.40
C LEU A 127 -11.71 18.67 13.54
N ILE A 128 -12.25 17.55 13.02
CA ILE A 128 -13.42 17.57 12.12
C ILE A 128 -14.78 17.45 12.83
N LYS A 129 -14.83 17.46 14.17
CA LYS A 129 -16.10 17.39 14.92
C LYS A 129 -17.01 18.59 14.63
N GLU A 130 -16.43 19.78 14.62
CA GLU A 130 -17.14 21.05 14.40
C GLU A 130 -16.36 21.90 13.40
N PRO A 131 -16.37 21.53 12.10
CA PRO A 131 -15.58 22.25 11.11
C PRO A 131 -16.20 23.60 10.80
N THR A 132 -15.38 24.64 10.73
CA THR A 132 -15.77 26.00 10.34
C THR A 132 -15.78 26.21 8.83
N VAL A 133 -15.18 25.29 8.08
CA VAL A 133 -15.18 25.26 6.61
C VAL A 133 -15.66 23.88 6.13
N PRO A 134 -16.22 23.76 4.90
CA PRO A 134 -16.58 22.47 4.33
C PRO A 134 -15.36 21.55 4.25
N VAL A 135 -15.50 20.30 4.70
CA VAL A 135 -14.44 19.29 4.64
C VAL A 135 -14.91 18.11 3.80
N ILE A 136 -14.19 17.87 2.71
CA ILE A 136 -14.34 16.68 1.88
C ILE A 136 -13.12 15.79 2.11
N MET A 137 -13.36 14.51 2.32
CA MET A 137 -12.30 13.50 2.46
C MET A 137 -12.48 12.41 1.41
N ALA A 138 -11.38 11.85 0.89
CA ALA A 138 -11.43 10.73 -0.03
C ALA A 138 -10.58 9.55 0.49
N ALA A 139 -11.14 8.34 0.34
CA ALA A 139 -10.48 7.07 0.68
C ALA A 139 -10.67 6.06 -0.45
N ASN A 140 -9.65 5.25 -0.70
CA ASN A 140 -9.71 4.22 -1.74
C ASN A 140 -10.28 2.90 -1.21
N LYS A 141 -10.21 2.65 0.10
CA LYS A 141 -10.61 1.38 0.73
C LYS A 141 -11.47 1.59 1.97
N LYS A 142 -12.38 0.64 2.23
CA LYS A 142 -13.07 0.52 3.52
C LYS A 142 -12.17 -0.29 4.46
N SER A 143 -11.46 0.37 5.37
CA SER A 143 -10.70 -0.26 6.46
C SER A 143 -11.42 -0.05 7.81
N LEU A 144 -11.07 -0.84 8.83
CA LEU A 144 -11.62 -0.65 10.19
C LEU A 144 -11.40 0.77 10.73
N LYS A 145 -10.29 1.41 10.35
CA LYS A 145 -9.97 2.78 10.75
C LYS A 145 -10.81 3.80 9.99
N ILE A 146 -11.02 3.60 8.69
CA ILE A 146 -11.97 4.40 7.90
C ILE A 146 -13.40 4.28 8.44
N MET A 147 -13.78 3.14 9.00
CA MET A 147 -15.07 2.98 9.67
C MET A 147 -15.22 3.88 10.92
N LYS A 148 -14.13 4.24 11.62
CA LYS A 148 -14.18 5.24 12.69
C LYS A 148 -14.49 6.63 12.13
N LEU A 149 -13.79 7.05 11.05
CA LEU A 149 -14.08 8.30 10.33
C LEU A 149 -15.51 8.31 9.77
N ALA A 150 -15.97 7.20 9.24
CA ALA A 150 -17.30 7.04 8.68
C ALA A 150 -18.43 7.36 9.68
N LYS A 151 -18.21 7.08 10.98
CA LYS A 151 -19.20 7.43 12.04
C LYS A 151 -19.32 8.94 12.24
N ALA A 152 -18.25 9.70 12.03
CA ALA A 152 -18.23 11.16 12.17
C ALA A 152 -18.63 11.89 10.89
N CYS A 153 -18.71 11.20 9.74
CA CYS A 153 -18.90 11.79 8.42
C CYS A 153 -20.18 11.34 7.75
N LYS A 154 -20.60 12.06 6.73
CA LYS A 154 -21.58 11.58 5.74
C LYS A 154 -20.85 10.78 4.67
N ILE A 155 -21.13 9.49 4.58
CA ILE A 155 -20.47 8.61 3.60
C ILE A 155 -21.14 8.77 2.24
N VAL A 156 -20.31 8.84 1.19
CA VAL A 156 -20.73 8.79 -0.22
C VAL A 156 -19.88 7.75 -0.92
N GLU A 157 -20.53 6.70 -1.41
CA GLU A 157 -19.87 5.57 -2.04
C GLU A 157 -19.75 5.78 -3.56
N PHE A 158 -18.53 5.56 -4.05
CA PHE A 158 -18.19 5.51 -5.47
C PHE A 158 -18.03 4.06 -5.90
N SER A 159 -18.74 3.71 -6.96
CA SER A 159 -18.62 2.41 -7.60
C SER A 159 -17.72 2.50 -8.85
N PRO A 160 -17.09 1.38 -9.26
CA PRO A 160 -16.45 1.31 -10.57
C PRO A 160 -17.42 1.73 -11.68
N VAL A 161 -16.92 2.50 -12.63
CA VAL A 161 -17.77 2.96 -13.75
C VAL A 161 -18.15 1.77 -14.63
N PRO A 162 -19.44 1.57 -14.93
CA PRO A 162 -19.90 0.44 -15.74
C PRO A 162 -19.26 0.42 -17.14
N PRO A 163 -18.94 -0.76 -17.70
CA PRO A 163 -18.30 -0.89 -19.02
C PRO A 163 -19.03 -0.18 -20.15
N ARG A 164 -20.37 -0.15 -20.11
CA ARG A 164 -21.18 0.56 -21.10
C ARG A 164 -20.89 2.07 -21.10
N LEU A 165 -20.78 2.68 -19.93
CA LEU A 165 -20.48 4.12 -19.83
C LEU A 165 -19.03 4.41 -20.22
N LEU A 166 -18.10 3.51 -19.89
CA LEU A 166 -16.71 3.61 -20.31
C LEU A 166 -16.57 3.53 -21.84
N LEU A 167 -17.36 2.66 -22.50
CA LEU A 167 -17.37 2.57 -23.95
C LEU A 167 -17.85 3.87 -24.60
N LEU A 168 -18.98 4.40 -24.14
CA LEU A 168 -19.53 5.67 -24.64
C LEU A 168 -18.54 6.83 -24.46
N PHE A 169 -17.90 6.89 -23.30
CA PHE A 169 -16.90 7.92 -23.02
C PHE A 169 -15.64 7.74 -23.87
N LEU A 170 -15.15 6.52 -24.02
CA LEU A 170 -13.99 6.22 -24.87
C LEU A 170 -14.29 6.57 -26.33
N ASP A 171 -15.46 6.23 -26.85
CA ASP A 171 -15.87 6.55 -28.24
C ASP A 171 -15.92 8.06 -28.46
N HIS A 172 -16.45 8.82 -27.50
CA HIS A 172 -16.42 10.28 -27.53
C HIS A 172 -15.00 10.84 -27.59
N VAL A 173 -14.08 10.32 -26.76
CA VAL A 173 -12.67 10.74 -26.74
C VAL A 173 -11.99 10.40 -28.07
N LEU A 174 -12.14 9.18 -28.59
CA LEU A 174 -11.57 8.75 -29.86
C LEU A 174 -12.06 9.59 -31.03
N GLN A 175 -13.35 9.92 -31.04
CA GLN A 175 -13.97 10.79 -32.06
C GLN A 175 -13.40 12.22 -31.99
N THR A 176 -13.24 12.77 -30.78
CA THR A 176 -12.70 14.12 -30.56
C THR A 176 -11.22 14.20 -30.96
N GLU A 177 -10.45 13.15 -30.74
CA GLU A 177 -9.05 13.07 -31.14
C GLU A 177 -8.88 12.72 -32.65
N GLY A 178 -9.96 12.37 -33.36
CA GLY A 178 -9.91 11.96 -34.76
C GLY A 178 -9.17 10.64 -35.01
N VAL A 179 -9.11 9.78 -34.00
CA VAL A 179 -8.38 8.49 -34.04
C VAL A 179 -9.34 7.32 -33.94
N LYS A 180 -8.90 6.17 -34.47
CA LYS A 180 -9.69 4.93 -34.43
C LYS A 180 -8.98 3.86 -33.65
N LEU A 181 -9.73 3.13 -32.84
CA LEU A 181 -9.26 1.93 -32.13
C LEU A 181 -10.13 0.74 -32.57
N GLY A 182 -9.52 -0.41 -32.84
CA GLY A 182 -10.24 -1.63 -33.20
C GLY A 182 -11.23 -2.07 -32.12
N SER A 183 -12.27 -2.80 -32.49
CA SER A 183 -13.29 -3.28 -31.53
C SER A 183 -12.68 -4.14 -30.42
N ASP A 184 -11.76 -5.05 -30.75
CA ASP A 184 -11.09 -5.92 -29.79
C ASP A 184 -10.22 -5.11 -28.84
N ASP A 185 -9.54 -4.08 -29.34
CA ASP A 185 -8.73 -3.19 -28.50
C ASP A 185 -9.58 -2.34 -27.57
N LYS A 186 -10.74 -1.85 -28.01
CA LYS A 186 -11.69 -1.14 -27.13
C LYS A 186 -12.16 -2.04 -25.99
N VAL A 187 -12.62 -3.25 -26.31
CA VAL A 187 -13.06 -4.23 -25.31
C VAL A 187 -11.92 -4.55 -24.32
N SER A 188 -10.70 -4.77 -24.83
CA SER A 188 -9.54 -5.06 -24.00
C SER A 188 -9.20 -3.88 -23.07
N VAL A 189 -9.19 -2.65 -23.57
CA VAL A 189 -8.91 -1.44 -22.76
C VAL A 189 -9.96 -1.23 -21.69
N ILE A 190 -11.24 -1.43 -22.02
CA ILE A 190 -12.36 -1.30 -21.07
C ILE A 190 -12.26 -2.36 -19.96
N ASN A 191 -12.08 -3.61 -20.32
CA ASN A 191 -11.95 -4.71 -19.34
C ASN A 191 -10.76 -4.52 -18.42
N ASN A 192 -9.61 -4.11 -18.96
CA ASN A 192 -8.40 -3.86 -18.19
C ASN A 192 -8.51 -2.64 -17.26
N SER A 193 -9.33 -1.64 -17.61
CA SER A 193 -9.54 -0.46 -16.78
C SER A 193 -10.33 -0.76 -15.50
N ARG A 194 -11.15 -1.81 -15.48
CA ARG A 194 -11.97 -2.23 -14.31
C ARG A 194 -12.82 -1.10 -13.71
N GLY A 195 -13.27 -0.17 -14.52
CA GLY A 195 -14.08 0.97 -14.07
C GLY A 195 -13.25 2.20 -13.65
N ASP A 196 -11.94 2.18 -13.81
CA ASP A 196 -11.02 3.31 -13.61
C ASP A 196 -10.89 4.11 -14.92
N ILE A 197 -11.43 5.34 -14.94
CA ILE A 197 -11.39 6.23 -16.10
C ILE A 197 -9.96 6.67 -16.44
N ARG A 198 -9.13 6.92 -15.44
CA ARG A 198 -7.72 7.33 -15.65
C ARG A 198 -6.94 6.20 -16.35
N SER A 199 -7.10 4.98 -15.87
CA SER A 199 -6.50 3.79 -16.48
C SER A 199 -7.01 3.55 -17.90
N LEU A 200 -8.32 3.72 -18.14
CA LEU A 200 -8.93 3.64 -19.48
C LEU A 200 -8.25 4.58 -20.47
N LEU A 201 -8.19 5.87 -20.14
CA LEU A 201 -7.65 6.90 -21.03
C LEU A 201 -6.17 6.73 -21.31
N ASN A 202 -5.37 6.41 -20.28
CA ASN A 202 -3.94 6.17 -20.41
C ASN A 202 -3.66 4.94 -21.29
N SER A 203 -4.42 3.85 -21.11
CA SER A 203 -4.29 2.64 -21.91
C SER A 203 -4.72 2.86 -23.36
N ALA A 204 -5.82 3.60 -23.59
CA ALA A 204 -6.29 3.93 -24.92
C ALA A 204 -5.28 4.82 -25.67
N GLN A 205 -4.78 5.89 -25.04
CA GLN A 205 -3.79 6.78 -25.61
C GLN A 205 -2.51 6.04 -26.00
N SER A 206 -2.03 5.15 -25.13
CA SER A 206 -0.84 4.33 -25.37
C SER A 206 -1.02 3.42 -26.60
N ARG A 207 -2.20 2.81 -26.76
CA ARG A 207 -2.50 1.97 -27.94
C ARG A 207 -2.59 2.75 -29.23
N VAL A 208 -3.26 3.91 -29.20
CA VAL A 208 -3.35 4.81 -30.36
C VAL A 208 -1.97 5.33 -30.78
N ALA A 209 -1.06 5.58 -29.83
CA ALA A 209 0.30 6.01 -30.12
C ALA A 209 1.22 4.90 -30.65
N GLY A 210 0.70 3.68 -30.88
CA GLY A 210 1.45 2.54 -31.40
C GLY A 210 2.45 1.95 -30.39
N TYR A 211 2.43 2.43 -29.16
CA TYR A 211 3.11 1.70 -28.10
C TYR A 211 2.28 0.45 -27.84
N SER A 212 2.73 -0.68 -28.38
CA SER A 212 2.26 -1.98 -27.91
C SER A 212 2.60 -2.05 -26.41
N THR A 213 1.71 -1.52 -25.59
CA THR A 213 1.63 -2.08 -24.23
C THR A 213 1.46 -3.55 -24.50
N VAL A 214 2.45 -4.34 -24.09
CA VAL A 214 2.38 -5.80 -24.10
C VAL A 214 0.95 -6.10 -23.72
N SER A 215 0.21 -6.61 -24.69
CA SER A 215 -1.22 -6.86 -24.53
C SER A 215 -1.35 -7.71 -23.29
N ASN A 216 -1.91 -7.14 -22.21
CA ASN A 216 -2.42 -7.91 -21.09
C ASN A 216 -3.66 -8.70 -21.59
N LYS A 217 -3.57 -9.27 -22.81
CA LYS A 217 -4.59 -10.16 -23.38
C LYS A 217 -4.84 -11.37 -22.49
N ASP A 218 -3.93 -11.61 -21.54
CA ASP A 218 -3.96 -12.75 -20.64
C ASP A 218 -3.91 -12.38 -19.15
N MET A 219 -4.25 -11.15 -18.75
CA MET A 219 -4.64 -10.92 -17.36
C MET A 219 -6.10 -11.34 -17.12
N VAL A 220 -6.45 -12.52 -17.57
CA VAL A 220 -7.41 -13.37 -16.88
C VAL A 220 -6.92 -13.49 -15.44
N ASP A 221 -7.80 -13.49 -14.46
CA ASP A 221 -7.48 -13.78 -13.05
C ASP A 221 -6.69 -15.11 -13.00
N VAL A 222 -5.37 -15.02 -13.25
CA VAL A 222 -4.48 -16.18 -13.17
C VAL A 222 -4.25 -16.37 -11.70
N ASP A 223 -4.70 -17.49 -11.17
CA ASP A 223 -4.38 -17.90 -9.82
C ASP A 223 -2.86 -17.85 -9.64
N ILE A 224 -2.40 -17.40 -8.49
CA ILE A 224 -0.98 -17.37 -8.15
C ILE A 224 -0.35 -18.77 -8.32
N ALA A 225 -1.13 -19.82 -8.08
CA ALA A 225 -0.75 -21.22 -8.30
C ALA A 225 -0.41 -21.49 -9.77
N ASP A 226 -1.28 -21.06 -10.69
CA ASP A 226 -1.08 -21.26 -12.13
C ASP A 226 0.12 -20.43 -12.63
N ALA A 227 0.31 -19.23 -12.10
CA ALA A 227 1.45 -18.38 -12.48
C ALA A 227 2.78 -18.99 -12.01
N ILE A 228 2.86 -19.52 -10.78
CA ILE A 228 4.07 -20.14 -10.25
C ILE A 228 4.35 -21.47 -10.93
N ASN A 229 3.35 -22.32 -11.13
CA ASN A 229 3.49 -23.56 -11.88
C ASN A 229 3.94 -23.29 -13.34
N GLY A 230 3.34 -22.30 -13.99
CA GLY A 230 3.75 -21.86 -15.33
C GLY A 230 5.19 -21.35 -15.38
N TYR A 231 5.64 -20.66 -14.33
CA TYR A 231 7.03 -20.20 -14.23
C TYR A 231 8.04 -21.36 -14.23
N PHE A 232 7.82 -22.37 -13.38
CA PHE A 232 8.73 -23.51 -13.27
C PHE A 232 8.68 -24.43 -14.48
N ASN A 233 7.56 -24.46 -15.22
CA ASN A 233 7.37 -25.24 -16.43
C ASN A 233 7.67 -24.46 -17.73
N ALA A 234 8.08 -23.19 -17.65
CA ALA A 234 8.31 -22.35 -18.84
C ALA A 234 9.48 -22.83 -19.69
N ASP A 235 9.33 -22.93 -21.00
CA ASP A 235 10.38 -23.36 -21.92
C ASP A 235 11.44 -22.31 -22.16
N THR A 236 11.09 -21.04 -22.10
CA THR A 236 11.98 -19.90 -22.35
C THR A 236 11.99 -18.91 -21.18
N LEU A 237 13.11 -18.19 -21.02
CA LEU A 237 13.23 -17.14 -20.01
C LEU A 237 12.17 -16.03 -20.23
N GLY A 238 11.79 -15.75 -21.47
CA GLY A 238 10.77 -14.76 -21.80
C GLY A 238 9.40 -15.17 -21.27
N GLN A 239 9.01 -16.45 -21.43
CA GLN A 239 7.79 -16.99 -20.84
C GLN A 239 7.84 -17.01 -19.30
N ALA A 240 8.97 -17.43 -18.73
CA ALA A 240 9.17 -17.40 -17.29
C ALA A 240 9.01 -15.99 -16.71
N MET A 241 9.57 -14.97 -17.36
CA MET A 241 9.39 -13.57 -16.96
C MET A 241 7.92 -13.14 -16.98
N GLN A 242 7.16 -13.54 -18.02
CA GLN A 242 5.72 -13.23 -18.07
C GLN A 242 4.95 -13.87 -16.93
N PHE A 243 5.27 -15.10 -16.54
CA PHE A 243 4.64 -15.76 -15.40
C PHE A 243 4.96 -15.07 -14.06
N ILE A 244 6.20 -14.61 -13.84
CA ILE A 244 6.54 -13.82 -12.64
C ILE A 244 5.79 -12.49 -12.61
N ILE A 245 5.66 -11.80 -13.75
CA ILE A 245 4.86 -10.57 -13.84
C ILE A 245 3.39 -10.86 -13.53
N ARG A 246 2.85 -11.98 -14.01
CA ARG A 246 1.49 -12.43 -13.70
C ARG A 246 1.34 -12.76 -12.22
N ALA A 247 2.30 -13.46 -11.61
CA ALA A 247 2.31 -13.76 -10.18
C ALA A 247 2.35 -12.49 -9.31
N ASP A 248 3.16 -11.48 -9.68
CA ASP A 248 3.20 -10.17 -8.99
C ASP A 248 1.88 -9.40 -9.14
N ALA A 249 1.11 -9.66 -10.20
CA ALA A 249 -0.19 -9.06 -10.47
C ALA A 249 -1.38 -9.90 -9.97
N SER A 250 -1.19 -11.18 -9.64
CA SER A 250 -2.26 -12.10 -9.24
C SER A 250 -2.80 -11.79 -7.84
N TYR A 251 -4.05 -12.20 -7.60
CA TYR A 251 -4.69 -12.09 -6.29
C TYR A 251 -5.01 -13.50 -5.80
N PRO A 252 -4.57 -13.88 -4.61
CA PRO A 252 -4.82 -15.21 -4.07
C PRO A 252 -6.31 -15.50 -3.81
N ASP A 253 -7.14 -14.47 -3.68
CA ASP A 253 -8.59 -14.60 -3.51
C ASP A 253 -9.29 -13.36 -4.10
N PRO A 254 -10.32 -13.53 -4.97
CA PRO A 254 -11.11 -12.44 -5.52
C PRO A 254 -11.73 -11.52 -4.46
N ARG A 255 -11.92 -12.02 -3.23
CA ARG A 255 -12.42 -11.24 -2.08
C ARG A 255 -11.38 -10.24 -1.55
N TYR A 256 -10.08 -10.47 -1.80
CA TYR A 256 -8.97 -9.63 -1.36
C TYR A 256 -8.41 -8.73 -2.47
N ARG A 257 -9.22 -8.35 -3.46
CA ARG A 257 -8.83 -7.42 -4.57
C ARG A 257 -8.26 -6.06 -4.12
N LEU A 258 -8.17 -5.81 -2.82
CA LEU A 258 -7.70 -4.58 -2.21
C LEU A 258 -6.31 -4.68 -1.56
N ILE A 259 -5.56 -5.76 -1.86
CA ILE A 259 -4.20 -5.92 -1.35
C ILE A 259 -3.27 -4.92 -2.05
N SER A 260 -2.42 -4.25 -1.29
CA SER A 260 -1.44 -3.30 -1.83
C SER A 260 -0.42 -4.02 -2.73
N PRO A 261 0.20 -3.33 -3.71
CA PRO A 261 1.27 -3.92 -4.52
C PRO A 261 2.42 -4.50 -3.68
N GLU A 262 2.66 -3.94 -2.50
CA GLU A 262 3.69 -4.42 -1.55
C GLU A 262 3.30 -5.75 -0.92
N GLU A 263 2.06 -5.89 -0.48
CA GLU A 263 1.53 -7.13 0.08
C GLU A 263 1.51 -8.25 -0.97
N ARG A 264 1.08 -7.94 -2.19
CA ARG A 264 1.09 -8.91 -3.31
C ARG A 264 2.48 -9.46 -3.59
N ARG A 265 3.49 -8.60 -3.58
CA ARG A 265 4.87 -9.02 -3.82
C ARG A 265 5.42 -9.87 -2.69
N LYS A 266 5.03 -9.60 -1.45
CA LYS A 266 5.32 -10.48 -0.30
C LYS A 266 4.64 -11.84 -0.44
N ASP A 267 3.39 -11.87 -0.87
CA ASP A 267 2.65 -13.11 -1.10
C ASP A 267 3.28 -13.95 -2.23
N MET A 268 3.71 -13.31 -3.32
CA MET A 268 4.45 -13.99 -4.40
C MET A 268 5.77 -14.56 -3.90
N LEU A 269 6.56 -13.81 -3.14
CA LEU A 269 7.83 -14.30 -2.58
C LEU A 269 7.59 -15.44 -1.59
N ALA A 270 6.56 -15.35 -0.74
CA ALA A 270 6.17 -16.40 0.19
C ALA A 270 5.73 -17.67 -0.53
N ALA A 271 4.96 -17.55 -1.61
CA ALA A 271 4.51 -18.65 -2.43
C ALA A 271 5.67 -19.34 -3.18
N LEU A 272 6.60 -18.58 -3.74
CA LEU A 272 7.83 -19.11 -4.36
C LEU A 272 8.69 -19.84 -3.32
N PHE A 273 8.89 -19.24 -2.15
CA PHE A 273 9.62 -19.85 -1.04
C PHE A 273 9.00 -21.18 -0.62
N SER A 274 7.69 -21.21 -0.37
CA SER A 274 6.98 -22.42 0.03
C SER A 274 7.07 -23.53 -1.04
N SER A 275 6.93 -23.17 -2.32
CA SER A 275 7.02 -24.11 -3.43
C SER A 275 8.42 -24.72 -3.57
N ILE A 276 9.48 -23.91 -3.38
CA ILE A 276 10.87 -24.38 -3.44
C ILE A 276 11.20 -25.27 -2.22
N VAL A 277 10.82 -24.86 -1.02
CA VAL A 277 11.11 -25.62 0.21
C VAL A 277 10.34 -26.95 0.28
N SER A 278 9.13 -27.00 -0.31
CA SER A 278 8.31 -28.22 -0.32
C SER A 278 8.70 -29.21 -1.41
N SER A 279 9.62 -28.85 -2.31
CA SER A 279 10.09 -29.75 -3.36
C SER A 279 11.31 -30.56 -2.91
N GLU A 280 11.38 -31.81 -3.34
CA GLU A 280 12.50 -32.70 -3.05
C GLU A 280 13.70 -32.32 -3.94
N MET A 281 14.79 -31.84 -3.33
CA MET A 281 16.03 -31.49 -4.03
C MET A 281 17.24 -31.57 -3.10
N GLU A 282 18.43 -31.57 -3.69
CA GLU A 282 19.67 -31.55 -2.92
C GLU A 282 19.85 -30.22 -2.14
N GLN A 283 20.47 -30.29 -0.97
CA GLN A 283 20.67 -29.12 -0.09
C GLN A 283 21.40 -27.98 -0.78
N HIS A 284 22.39 -28.28 -1.62
CA HIS A 284 23.14 -27.28 -2.39
C HIS A 284 22.23 -26.52 -3.36
N ASP A 285 21.36 -27.21 -4.07
CA ASP A 285 20.42 -26.62 -5.00
C ASP A 285 19.38 -25.78 -4.28
N LEU A 286 18.82 -26.29 -3.18
CA LEU A 286 17.91 -25.56 -2.31
C LEU A 286 18.54 -24.25 -1.82
N ALA A 287 19.77 -24.32 -1.28
CA ALA A 287 20.48 -23.13 -0.82
C ALA A 287 20.69 -22.10 -1.95
N SER A 288 21.00 -22.56 -3.17
CA SER A 288 21.23 -21.68 -4.30
C SER A 288 19.95 -20.97 -4.80
N LEU A 289 18.79 -21.63 -4.71
CA LEU A 289 17.49 -21.02 -5.04
C LEU A 289 17.03 -20.05 -3.94
N LEU A 290 17.22 -20.41 -2.68
CA LEU A 290 16.87 -19.56 -1.54
C LEU A 290 17.75 -18.29 -1.49
N ASP A 291 19.02 -18.34 -1.91
CA ASP A 291 19.87 -17.15 -2.04
C ASP A 291 19.27 -16.10 -2.99
N VAL A 292 18.71 -16.55 -4.12
CA VAL A 292 18.04 -15.63 -5.07
C VAL A 292 16.83 -14.97 -4.42
N LEU A 293 15.97 -15.74 -3.72
CA LEU A 293 14.81 -15.18 -3.03
C LEU A 293 15.20 -14.22 -1.92
N SER A 294 16.23 -14.57 -1.14
CA SER A 294 16.77 -13.71 -0.07
C SER A 294 17.24 -12.36 -0.61
N ARG A 295 17.94 -12.34 -1.76
CA ARG A 295 18.36 -11.08 -2.41
C ARG A 295 17.17 -10.27 -2.89
N ALA A 296 16.13 -10.92 -3.45
CA ALA A 296 14.91 -10.24 -3.87
C ALA A 296 14.18 -9.63 -2.67
N ASP A 297 14.04 -10.36 -1.56
CA ASP A 297 13.42 -9.89 -0.32
C ASP A 297 14.19 -8.71 0.29
N MET A 298 15.53 -8.76 0.30
CA MET A 298 16.36 -7.63 0.75
C MET A 298 16.13 -6.36 -0.08
N ILE A 299 15.96 -6.48 -1.41
CA ILE A 299 15.66 -5.32 -2.26
C ILE A 299 14.28 -4.75 -1.92
N VAL A 300 13.28 -5.61 -1.74
CA VAL A 300 11.92 -5.19 -1.34
C VAL A 300 11.96 -4.52 0.05
N GLY A 301 12.66 -5.12 1.01
CA GLY A 301 12.84 -4.56 2.35
C GLY A 301 13.54 -3.19 2.32
N ARG A 302 14.61 -3.04 1.51
CA ARG A 302 15.33 -1.77 1.35
C ARG A 302 14.46 -0.71 0.67
N ALA A 303 13.74 -1.07 -0.40
CA ALA A 303 12.82 -0.16 -1.09
C ALA A 303 11.75 0.38 -0.15
N ASN A 304 11.19 -0.48 0.72
CA ASN A 304 10.19 -0.10 1.72
C ASN A 304 10.77 0.79 2.82
N ALA A 305 11.98 0.48 3.33
CA ALA A 305 12.62 1.24 4.40
C ALA A 305 13.12 2.61 3.93
N SER A 306 13.74 2.67 2.74
CA SER A 306 14.33 3.90 2.19
C SER A 306 13.39 4.69 1.25
N ARG A 307 12.17 4.19 0.99
CA ARG A 307 11.20 4.73 0.02
C ARG A 307 11.75 4.87 -1.42
N GLN A 308 12.76 4.08 -1.76
CA GLN A 308 13.36 4.06 -3.09
C GLN A 308 12.61 3.10 -4.01
N TRP A 309 11.38 3.44 -4.35
CA TRP A 309 10.45 2.60 -5.12
C TRP A 309 10.99 2.19 -6.51
N HIS A 310 11.92 2.96 -7.07
CA HIS A 310 12.58 2.63 -8.34
C HIS A 310 13.35 1.30 -8.31
N LEU A 311 13.75 0.80 -7.13
CA LEU A 311 14.42 -0.49 -6.98
C LEU A 311 13.49 -1.66 -7.26
N LEU A 312 12.18 -1.50 -7.05
CA LEU A 312 11.20 -2.57 -7.23
C LEU A 312 11.08 -3.06 -8.67
N LYS A 313 11.41 -2.22 -9.65
CA LYS A 313 11.42 -2.62 -11.08
C LYS A 313 12.38 -3.77 -11.41
N TYR A 314 13.41 -3.96 -10.58
CA TYR A 314 14.41 -5.01 -10.79
C TYR A 314 14.05 -6.34 -10.13
N VAL A 315 13.11 -6.35 -9.17
CA VAL A 315 12.76 -7.53 -8.37
C VAL A 315 12.27 -8.68 -9.26
N ASN A 316 11.31 -8.43 -10.14
CA ASN A 316 10.76 -9.46 -11.02
C ASN A 316 11.81 -10.01 -11.99
N SER A 317 12.69 -9.14 -12.50
CA SER A 317 13.80 -9.57 -13.35
C SER A 317 14.82 -10.41 -12.60
N LEU A 318 15.18 -10.03 -11.37
CA LEU A 318 16.09 -10.78 -10.52
C LEU A 318 15.53 -12.17 -10.19
N ILE A 319 14.26 -12.27 -9.80
CA ILE A 319 13.60 -13.54 -9.52
C ILE A 319 13.57 -14.40 -10.78
N ALA A 320 13.03 -13.87 -11.87
CA ALA A 320 12.87 -14.62 -13.11
C ALA A 320 14.20 -15.14 -13.66
N THR A 321 15.24 -14.32 -13.72
CA THR A 321 16.54 -14.72 -14.26
C THR A 321 17.35 -15.58 -13.29
N GLY A 322 17.30 -15.26 -12.00
CA GLY A 322 18.07 -15.92 -10.97
C GLY A 322 17.59 -17.35 -10.68
N LEU A 323 16.28 -17.57 -10.65
CA LEU A 323 15.73 -18.91 -10.41
C LEU A 323 15.71 -19.77 -11.68
N TYR A 324 15.50 -19.17 -12.88
CA TYR A 324 15.23 -19.89 -14.13
C TYR A 324 16.23 -20.99 -14.45
N LYS A 325 17.55 -20.68 -14.47
CA LYS A 325 18.58 -21.68 -14.76
C LYS A 325 18.73 -22.73 -13.65
N LYS A 326 18.53 -22.34 -12.41
CA LYS A 326 18.75 -23.16 -11.22
C LYS A 326 17.57 -24.10 -10.92
N SER A 327 16.38 -23.73 -11.35
CA SER A 327 15.16 -24.54 -11.18
C SER A 327 14.91 -25.55 -12.32
N ARG A 328 15.68 -25.47 -13.42
CA ARG A 328 15.56 -26.37 -14.55
C ARG A 328 15.81 -27.82 -14.12
N GLN A 329 15.01 -28.73 -14.66
CA GLN A 329 15.06 -30.18 -14.37
C GLN A 329 14.63 -30.55 -12.95
N LYS A 330 14.01 -29.62 -12.21
CA LYS A 330 13.47 -29.88 -10.88
C LYS A 330 11.94 -29.80 -10.92
N ASP A 331 11.26 -30.82 -10.39
CA ASP A 331 9.80 -30.87 -10.34
C ASP A 331 9.28 -29.99 -9.20
N ILE A 332 9.36 -28.66 -9.39
CA ILE A 332 8.87 -27.67 -8.42
C ILE A 332 7.42 -27.34 -8.79
N LYS A 333 6.50 -27.65 -7.87
CA LYS A 333 5.07 -27.35 -7.99
C LYS A 333 4.65 -26.30 -6.97
N TYR A 334 3.63 -25.53 -7.30
CA TYR A 334 3.06 -24.59 -6.36
C TYR A 334 2.65 -25.28 -5.06
N HIS A 335 3.10 -24.71 -3.96
CA HIS A 335 2.68 -25.11 -2.62
C HIS A 335 2.19 -23.87 -1.87
N GLN A 336 0.96 -23.95 -1.35
CA GLN A 336 0.38 -22.82 -0.62
C GLN A 336 1.18 -22.56 0.65
N TYR A 337 1.64 -21.30 0.80
CA TYR A 337 2.29 -20.88 2.02
C TYR A 337 1.28 -20.89 3.17
N SER A 338 1.49 -21.77 4.12
CA SER A 338 0.78 -21.78 5.39
C SER A 338 1.82 -21.83 6.51
N MET A 339 2.01 -20.71 7.18
CA MET A 339 2.89 -20.69 8.34
C MET A 339 2.14 -21.33 9.52
N PRO A 340 2.61 -22.45 10.08
CA PRO A 340 1.91 -23.11 11.17
C PRO A 340 1.90 -22.18 12.40
N TRP A 341 0.70 -21.77 12.83
CA TRP A 341 0.50 -20.90 13.99
C TRP A 341 1.20 -21.37 15.27
N PRO A 342 1.33 -22.69 15.57
CA PRO A 342 2.09 -23.15 16.71
C PRO A 342 3.59 -22.79 16.70
N VAL A 343 4.17 -22.56 15.50
CA VAL A 343 5.57 -22.12 15.36
C VAL A 343 5.65 -20.60 15.43
N MET A 344 4.67 -19.89 14.88
CA MET A 344 4.65 -18.42 14.85
C MET A 344 4.41 -17.79 16.22
N GLY A 345 3.48 -18.33 16.99
CA GLY A 345 3.15 -17.81 18.31
C GLY A 345 4.38 -17.68 19.23
N PRO A 346 5.19 -18.72 19.41
CA PRO A 346 6.44 -18.65 20.18
C PRO A 346 7.48 -17.71 19.57
N ILE A 347 7.60 -17.62 18.24
CA ILE A 347 8.53 -16.70 17.58
C ILE A 347 8.11 -15.24 17.82
N PHE A 348 6.82 -14.91 17.67
CA PHE A 348 6.31 -13.57 17.97
C PHE A 348 6.46 -13.20 19.44
N ALA A 349 6.09 -14.10 20.36
CA ALA A 349 6.24 -13.85 21.80
C ALA A 349 7.71 -13.64 22.19
N ARG A 350 8.62 -14.44 21.62
CA ARG A 350 10.07 -14.28 21.85
C ARG A 350 10.60 -12.98 21.25
N SER A 351 10.15 -12.58 20.05
CA SER A 351 10.61 -11.35 19.44
C SER A 351 10.16 -10.11 20.19
N GLN A 352 9.01 -10.14 20.85
CA GLN A 352 8.52 -9.01 21.65
C GLN A 352 9.37 -8.74 22.89
N SER A 353 9.77 -9.79 23.62
CA SER A 353 10.62 -9.61 24.80
C SER A 353 12.02 -9.08 24.43
N THR A 354 12.67 -9.69 23.44
CA THR A 354 13.96 -9.22 22.93
C THR A 354 13.86 -7.80 22.37
N LYS A 355 12.76 -7.46 21.71
CA LYS A 355 12.52 -6.13 21.15
C LYS A 355 12.45 -5.04 22.22
N LYS A 356 11.81 -5.29 23.36
CA LYS A 356 11.76 -4.35 24.49
C LYS A 356 13.16 -4.03 25.00
N ILE A 357 13.98 -5.05 25.23
CA ILE A 357 15.38 -4.87 25.67
C ILE A 357 16.17 -4.03 24.65
N LEU A 358 16.02 -4.32 23.35
CA LEU A 358 16.73 -3.62 22.30
C LEU A 358 16.29 -2.17 22.13
N ASP A 359 15.02 -1.87 22.40
CA ASP A 359 14.50 -0.50 22.35
C ASP A 359 15.12 0.33 23.47
N GLU A 360 15.16 -0.20 24.70
CA GLU A 360 15.76 0.50 25.85
C GLU A 360 17.28 0.64 25.73
N LEU A 361 17.99 -0.42 25.34
CA LEU A 361 19.42 -0.32 25.07
C LEU A 361 19.71 0.67 23.95
N GLY A 362 18.86 0.73 22.93
CA GLY A 362 18.99 1.70 21.84
C GLY A 362 18.80 3.13 22.29
N LEU A 363 17.82 3.40 23.16
CA LEU A 363 17.57 4.71 23.76
C LEU A 363 18.70 5.13 24.70
N THR A 364 19.08 4.25 25.61
CA THR A 364 20.13 4.55 26.63
C THR A 364 21.49 4.80 26.00
N LEU A 365 21.85 4.04 24.96
CA LEU A 365 23.18 4.13 24.32
C LEU A 365 23.16 5.00 23.06
N HIS A 366 22.03 5.61 22.70
CA HIS A 366 21.85 6.41 21.49
C HIS A 366 22.27 5.70 20.18
N ILE A 367 21.97 4.39 20.08
CA ILE A 367 22.31 3.57 18.92
C ILE A 367 21.04 2.96 18.28
N SER A 368 21.16 2.51 17.03
CA SER A 368 20.04 1.84 16.36
C SER A 368 19.74 0.49 17.02
N ARG A 369 18.47 0.06 17.00
CA ARG A 369 18.04 -1.27 17.46
C ARG A 369 18.86 -2.41 16.85
N SER A 370 19.21 -2.30 15.56
CA SER A 370 20.05 -3.30 14.88
C SER A 370 21.45 -3.35 15.45
N SER A 371 22.06 -2.20 15.76
CA SER A 371 23.37 -2.11 16.40
C SER A 371 23.32 -2.62 17.83
N ALA A 372 22.27 -2.29 18.58
CA ALA A 372 22.06 -2.81 19.92
C ALA A 372 21.98 -4.35 19.91
N GLY A 373 21.26 -4.95 18.96
CA GLY A 373 21.12 -6.40 18.85
C GLY A 373 22.40 -7.14 18.45
N LEU A 374 23.17 -6.57 17.53
CA LEU A 374 24.37 -7.22 17.01
C LEU A 374 25.60 -7.04 17.93
N PHE A 375 25.77 -5.84 18.47
CA PHE A 375 27.02 -5.46 19.14
C PHE A 375 26.91 -5.30 20.66
N VAL A 376 25.70 -5.08 21.19
CA VAL A 376 25.52 -4.81 22.62
C VAL A 376 24.86 -5.96 23.35
N LEU A 377 23.72 -6.44 22.89
CA LEU A 377 22.90 -7.44 23.59
C LEU A 377 23.68 -8.71 23.98
N PRO A 378 24.53 -9.32 23.13
CA PRO A 378 25.26 -10.52 23.50
C PRO A 378 26.23 -10.29 24.67
N TYR A 379 26.93 -9.16 24.66
CA TYR A 379 27.89 -8.79 25.73
C TYR A 379 27.16 -8.37 27.00
N PHE A 380 26.05 -7.65 26.87
CA PHE A 380 25.20 -7.26 27.99
C PHE A 380 24.65 -8.49 28.72
N ILE A 381 24.08 -9.46 28.02
CA ILE A 381 23.59 -10.70 28.63
C ILE A 381 24.74 -11.49 29.27
N ARG A 382 25.92 -11.48 28.64
CA ARG A 382 27.10 -12.14 29.19
C ARG A 382 27.56 -11.50 30.52
N ALA A 383 27.64 -10.17 30.55
CA ALA A 383 28.01 -9.42 31.76
C ALA A 383 27.03 -9.68 32.92
N MET A 384 25.71 -9.66 32.62
CA MET A 384 24.65 -9.97 33.60
C MET A 384 24.85 -11.37 34.24
N ILE A 385 25.27 -12.35 33.43
CA ILE A 385 25.49 -13.72 33.90
C ILE A 385 26.77 -13.82 34.72
N ASP A 386 27.86 -13.24 34.23
CA ASP A 386 29.20 -13.33 34.84
C ASP A 386 29.28 -12.59 36.18
N GLU A 387 28.64 -11.44 36.29
CA GLU A 387 28.57 -10.60 37.49
C GLU A 387 27.42 -10.98 38.43
N LYS A 388 26.58 -11.95 38.06
CA LYS A 388 25.39 -12.41 38.82
C LYS A 388 24.45 -11.29 39.22
N ILE A 389 24.22 -10.34 38.30
CA ILE A 389 23.32 -9.20 38.51
C ILE A 389 21.88 -9.68 38.46
N ASP A 390 21.05 -9.22 39.40
CA ASP A 390 19.60 -9.48 39.36
C ASP A 390 18.94 -8.70 38.22
N PRO A 391 18.27 -9.39 37.28
CA PRO A 391 17.67 -8.71 36.12
C PRO A 391 16.53 -7.74 36.46
N GLU A 392 15.76 -8.02 37.53
CA GLU A 392 14.62 -7.21 37.93
C GLU A 392 15.09 -5.93 38.61
N GLU A 393 16.03 -6.06 39.56
CA GLU A 393 16.66 -4.94 40.27
C GLU A 393 17.40 -4.03 39.26
N PHE A 394 18.16 -4.60 38.35
CA PHE A 394 18.86 -3.84 37.30
C PHE A 394 17.88 -3.08 36.39
N ALA A 395 16.75 -3.69 35.99
CA ALA A 395 15.79 -3.06 35.13
C ALA A 395 15.07 -1.89 35.81
N ILE A 396 14.74 -2.01 37.08
CA ILE A 396 14.15 -0.94 37.88
C ILE A 396 15.10 0.25 37.99
N ASP A 397 16.34 -0.02 38.32
CA ASP A 397 17.37 1.02 38.59
C ASP A 397 17.78 1.78 37.30
N ASN A 398 17.86 1.07 36.16
CA ASN A 398 18.39 1.67 34.92
C ASN A 398 17.32 2.04 33.88
N PHE A 399 16.20 1.33 33.84
CA PHE A 399 15.16 1.53 32.83
C PHE A 399 13.81 1.96 33.43
N GLN A 400 13.66 1.93 34.74
CA GLN A 400 12.40 2.25 35.46
C GLN A 400 11.17 1.42 34.96
N ASP A 401 11.39 0.21 34.46
CA ASP A 401 10.37 -0.71 33.94
C ASP A 401 10.66 -2.17 34.33
N GLU A 402 9.88 -2.67 35.29
CA GLU A 402 9.96 -4.05 35.81
C GLU A 402 9.74 -5.11 34.71
N SER A 403 8.92 -4.80 33.68
CA SER A 403 8.64 -5.73 32.58
C SER A 403 9.85 -6.04 31.69
N ILE A 404 10.86 -5.18 31.74
CA ILE A 404 12.13 -5.38 31.04
C ILE A 404 13.00 -6.39 31.80
N GLY A 405 12.96 -6.38 33.14
CA GLY A 405 13.64 -7.35 34.00
C GLY A 405 13.22 -8.79 33.68
N GLU A 406 11.90 -9.05 33.55
CA GLU A 406 11.42 -10.36 33.11
C GLU A 406 11.93 -10.74 31.71
N SER A 407 12.04 -9.75 30.81
CA SER A 407 12.54 -9.97 29.45
C SER A 407 14.03 -10.32 29.44
N ILE A 408 14.84 -9.64 30.27
CA ILE A 408 16.27 -9.92 30.48
C ILE A 408 16.45 -11.31 31.09
N ALA A 409 15.69 -11.66 32.13
CA ALA A 409 15.74 -12.96 32.76
C ALA A 409 15.51 -14.12 31.78
N LYS A 410 14.52 -13.95 30.88
CA LYS A 410 14.22 -14.91 29.78
C LYS A 410 15.38 -15.04 28.80
N GLU A 411 16.06 -13.97 28.43
CA GLU A 411 17.23 -14.02 27.55
C GLU A 411 18.45 -14.64 28.22
N ILE A 412 18.67 -14.38 29.53
CA ILE A 412 19.71 -15.03 30.34
C ILE A 412 19.49 -16.56 30.41
N GLU A 413 18.26 -16.99 30.66
CA GLU A 413 17.93 -18.43 30.69
C GLU A 413 18.21 -19.11 29.34
N LYS A 414 17.85 -18.47 28.21
CA LYS A 414 18.18 -18.96 26.89
C LYS A 414 19.70 -19.05 26.66
N ALA A 415 20.43 -18.02 27.04
CA ALA A 415 21.87 -17.99 26.88
C ALA A 415 22.56 -19.12 27.70
N LYS A 416 22.14 -19.32 28.96
CA LYS A 416 22.64 -20.42 29.80
C LYS A 416 22.38 -21.78 29.18
N ARG A 417 21.18 -22.04 28.67
CA ARG A 417 20.86 -23.30 27.97
C ARG A 417 21.71 -23.52 26.73
N LYS A 418 21.98 -22.48 25.95
CA LYS A 418 22.78 -22.55 24.72
C LYS A 418 24.28 -22.79 25.01
N TRP A 419 24.79 -22.25 26.10
CA TRP A 419 26.20 -22.42 26.50
C TRP A 419 26.47 -23.70 27.29
N MET A 420 25.44 -24.36 27.83
CA MET A 420 25.57 -25.69 28.46
C MET A 420 25.54 -26.85 27.43
N ILE A 421 25.21 -26.61 26.19
CA ILE A 421 25.14 -27.60 25.11
C ILE A 421 26.38 -27.52 24.19
N GLY A 422 27.22 -26.53 24.32
CA GLY A 422 28.51 -26.36 23.65
C GLY A 422 29.67 -26.50 24.65
#